data_5e87815d210a1c5dfc836f5dfa8a37ff
#
_entry.id   5e87815d210a1c5dfc836f5dfa8a37ff
#
_cell.length_a   1.000
_cell.length_b   1.000
_cell.length_c   1.000
_cell.angle_alpha   90.00
_cell.angle_beta   90.00
_cell.angle_gamma   90.00
#
_symmetry.space_group_name_H-M   'P 1'
#
loop_
_entity.id
_entity.type
_entity.pdbx_description
1 polymer ?
#
loop_
_entity_poly.entity_id
_entity_poly.type
_entity_poly.pdbx_seq_one_letter_code
_entity_poly.pdbx_strand_id
1 'polypeptide(L)'
;MSSVPPNPQTPAPVPPGVPPAAAPAPQKSSGAKVLLWILGIVLGLILIGFGSCAVIGFYAMHKIKQAGFDSELAKKNPALAAAKMAVTMSPDVEVVSSDDNAGTITVRDKKTGKTTTMKFDPQKKSMVIADEKGQTMSMTTTGEGANAGLEMKSSEGTVKIGANSDKAPAWVPGYPGSSPQNTFSANSNGEQTGSYTFTTSDTAEKVISFYGDALKSGGFAVSNMTTNSQGKTGGMVSGEDKANKRNVVVTIGTENDGTHVNVTFSVKTVNGDKARPD
;
A
#
# COMPACT_ATOMS: atom_id res chain seq x y z
N MET A 1 59.77 -14.05 56.97
CA MET A 1 58.58 -13.24 56.81
C MET A 1 57.93 -13.69 55.52
N SER A 2 56.92 -14.59 55.62
CA SER A 2 56.25 -15.17 54.43
C SER A 2 55.06 -14.28 54.07
N SER A 3 55.05 -13.75 52.84
CA SER A 3 53.94 -13.00 52.31
C SER A 3 52.94 -13.96 51.66
N VAL A 4 51.70 -13.96 52.21
CA VAL A 4 50.54 -14.68 51.68
C VAL A 4 49.98 -13.92 50.45
N PRO A 5 49.76 -14.60 49.31
CA PRO A 5 49.15 -13.95 48.17
C PRO A 5 47.61 -13.72 48.41
N PRO A 6 47.01 -12.66 47.85
CA PRO A 6 45.61 -12.39 48.03
C PRO A 6 44.72 -13.40 47.26
N ASN A 7 43.64 -13.80 47.94
CA ASN A 7 42.62 -14.72 47.45
C ASN A 7 41.84 -14.10 46.29
N PRO A 8 41.58 -14.80 45.17
CA PRO A 8 40.74 -14.29 44.10
C PRO A 8 39.27 -14.19 44.54
N GLN A 9 38.74 -12.98 44.46
CA GLN A 9 37.33 -12.72 44.76
C GLN A 9 36.43 -13.37 43.73
N THR A 10 35.53 -14.23 44.22
CA THR A 10 34.44 -14.80 43.43
C THR A 10 33.50 -13.71 42.94
N PRO A 11 33.13 -13.64 41.64
CA PRO A 11 32.14 -12.67 41.19
C PRO A 11 30.78 -12.91 41.82
N ALA A 12 30.10 -11.84 42.22
CA ALA A 12 28.76 -11.89 42.76
C ALA A 12 27.74 -12.44 41.75
N PRO A 13 26.72 -13.21 42.16
CA PRO A 13 25.72 -13.73 41.27
C PRO A 13 24.89 -12.59 40.63
N VAL A 14 24.78 -12.64 39.30
CA VAL A 14 23.94 -11.72 38.51
C VAL A 14 22.46 -12.00 38.86
N PRO A 15 21.66 -10.98 39.23
CA PRO A 15 20.23 -11.18 39.47
C PRO A 15 19.53 -11.69 38.24
N PRO A 16 18.53 -12.58 38.36
CA PRO A 16 17.78 -13.10 37.21
C PRO A 16 17.12 -11.94 36.45
N GLY A 17 17.39 -11.87 35.15
CA GLY A 17 16.85 -10.85 34.24
C GLY A 17 15.32 -10.87 34.26
N VAL A 18 14.72 -9.71 34.39
CA VAL A 18 13.28 -9.50 34.23
C VAL A 18 12.91 -9.92 32.81
N PRO A 19 11.92 -10.82 32.60
CA PRO A 19 11.51 -11.17 31.25
C PRO A 19 11.01 -9.92 30.51
N PRO A 20 11.33 -9.77 29.22
CA PRO A 20 10.88 -8.62 28.44
C PRO A 20 9.34 -8.57 28.44
N ALA A 21 8.79 -7.40 28.75
CA ALA A 21 7.37 -7.16 28.72
C ALA A 21 6.80 -7.58 27.36
N ALA A 22 5.80 -8.45 27.39
CA ALA A 22 5.11 -8.91 26.19
C ALA A 22 4.58 -7.70 25.41
N ALA A 23 4.90 -7.64 24.12
CA ALA A 23 4.37 -6.63 23.22
C ALA A 23 2.83 -6.67 23.26
N PRO A 24 2.15 -5.50 23.31
CA PRO A 24 0.69 -5.46 23.31
C PRO A 24 0.15 -6.16 22.06
N ALA A 25 -0.76 -7.10 22.27
CA ALA A 25 -1.41 -7.83 21.18
C ALA A 25 -2.15 -6.83 20.27
N PRO A 26 -2.10 -6.99 18.94
CA PRO A 26 -2.80 -6.10 18.03
C PRO A 26 -4.31 -6.17 18.29
N GLN A 27 -4.92 -5.03 18.62
CA GLN A 27 -6.36 -4.92 18.77
C GLN A 27 -7.03 -5.27 17.43
N LYS A 28 -7.85 -6.31 17.44
CA LYS A 28 -8.66 -6.75 16.30
C LYS A 28 -9.75 -5.72 16.03
N SER A 29 -9.52 -4.78 15.11
CA SER A 29 -10.59 -3.96 14.56
C SER A 29 -11.47 -4.83 13.65
N SER A 30 -12.74 -4.99 13.97
CA SER A 30 -13.69 -5.79 13.19
C SER A 30 -13.94 -5.23 11.78
N GLY A 31 -13.65 -3.95 11.54
CA GLY A 31 -13.72 -3.29 10.23
C GLY A 31 -12.63 -3.75 9.24
N ALA A 32 -11.41 -4.02 9.73
CA ALA A 32 -10.31 -4.44 8.88
C ALA A 32 -10.56 -5.77 8.17
N LYS A 33 -11.31 -6.70 8.77
CA LYS A 33 -11.63 -7.98 8.14
C LYS A 33 -12.58 -7.85 6.96
N VAL A 34 -13.58 -6.95 7.06
CA VAL A 34 -14.52 -6.67 5.97
C VAL A 34 -13.81 -5.97 4.82
N LEU A 35 -12.94 -5.01 5.13
CA LEU A 35 -12.12 -4.30 4.14
C LEU A 35 -11.16 -5.26 3.42
N LEU A 36 -10.48 -6.15 4.15
CA LEU A 36 -9.59 -7.17 3.57
C LEU A 36 -10.35 -8.16 2.68
N TRP A 37 -11.59 -8.50 3.03
CA TRP A 37 -12.40 -9.42 2.24
C TRP A 37 -12.90 -8.78 0.94
N ILE A 38 -13.35 -7.51 1.01
CA ILE A 38 -13.72 -6.70 -0.17
C ILE A 38 -12.48 -6.44 -1.03
N LEU A 39 -11.34 -6.12 -0.43
CA LEU A 39 -10.07 -5.96 -1.14
C LEU A 39 -9.63 -7.24 -1.85
N GLY A 40 -9.85 -8.40 -1.23
CA GLY A 40 -9.57 -9.71 -1.85
C GLY A 40 -10.43 -9.99 -3.08
N ILE A 41 -11.73 -9.67 -3.03
CA ILE A 41 -12.63 -9.80 -4.19
C ILE A 41 -12.22 -8.82 -5.31
N VAL A 42 -11.95 -7.57 -4.96
CA VAL A 42 -11.55 -6.53 -5.93
C VAL A 42 -10.20 -6.87 -6.55
N LEU A 43 -9.23 -7.31 -5.76
CA LEU A 43 -7.92 -7.74 -6.27
C LEU A 43 -8.06 -8.98 -7.16
N GLY A 44 -8.93 -9.93 -6.81
CA GLY A 44 -9.27 -11.08 -7.65
C GLY A 44 -9.87 -10.66 -9.00
N LEU A 45 -10.80 -9.71 -9.00
CA LEU A 45 -11.42 -9.17 -10.22
C LEU A 45 -10.40 -8.40 -11.08
N ILE A 46 -9.50 -7.65 -10.45
CA ILE A 46 -8.41 -6.92 -11.15
C ILE A 46 -7.42 -7.91 -11.77
N LEU A 47 -7.00 -8.95 -11.04
CA LEU A 47 -6.07 -9.97 -11.54
C LEU A 47 -6.68 -10.78 -12.70
N ILE A 48 -7.98 -11.05 -12.66
CA ILE A 48 -8.71 -11.69 -13.76
C ILE A 48 -8.81 -10.75 -14.97
N GLY A 49 -9.02 -9.44 -14.74
CA GLY A 49 -9.13 -8.43 -15.79
C GLY A 49 -7.82 -8.11 -16.50
N PHE A 50 -6.70 -8.09 -15.79
CA PHE A 50 -5.39 -7.71 -16.34
C PHE A 50 -4.49 -8.89 -16.72
N GLY A 51 -4.67 -10.06 -16.09
CA GLY A 51 -3.77 -11.22 -16.27
C GLY A 51 -4.10 -12.14 -17.43
N SER A 52 -5.29 -12.03 -18.04
CA SER A 52 -5.78 -13.06 -18.98
C SER A 52 -5.83 -12.67 -20.46
N CYS A 53 -5.35 -11.51 -20.85
CA CYS A 53 -5.47 -11.04 -22.23
C CYS A 53 -4.66 -11.82 -23.29
N ALA A 54 -3.69 -12.66 -22.94
CA ALA A 54 -2.80 -13.25 -23.94
C ALA A 54 -2.97 -14.76 -24.20
N VAL A 55 -3.48 -15.56 -23.27
CA VAL A 55 -3.45 -17.04 -23.42
C VAL A 55 -4.84 -17.70 -23.42
N ILE A 56 -5.86 -17.04 -22.90
CA ILE A 56 -7.21 -17.61 -22.76
C ILE A 56 -8.10 -17.29 -23.96
N GLY A 57 -7.69 -16.41 -24.88
CA GLY A 57 -8.53 -15.85 -25.93
C GLY A 57 -9.15 -16.87 -26.91
N PHE A 58 -8.54 -18.00 -27.16
CA PHE A 58 -9.07 -18.94 -28.19
C PHE A 58 -9.93 -20.06 -27.62
N TYR A 59 -9.59 -20.59 -26.45
CA TYR A 59 -10.36 -21.71 -25.83
C TYR A 59 -11.57 -21.21 -25.04
N ALA A 60 -11.47 -20.01 -24.49
CA ALA A 60 -12.54 -19.38 -23.71
C ALA A 60 -13.68 -18.85 -24.61
N MET A 61 -13.41 -18.40 -25.84
CA MET A 61 -14.47 -17.86 -26.72
C MET A 61 -15.62 -18.84 -26.99
N HIS A 62 -15.37 -20.15 -27.04
CA HIS A 62 -16.41 -21.14 -27.27
C HIS A 62 -17.28 -21.40 -26.02
N LYS A 63 -16.68 -21.37 -24.82
CA LYS A 63 -17.41 -21.49 -23.55
C LYS A 63 -18.05 -20.17 -23.08
N ILE A 64 -17.47 -19.04 -23.43
CA ILE A 64 -17.95 -17.68 -23.10
C ILE A 64 -19.33 -17.42 -23.75
N LYS A 65 -19.57 -17.88 -24.99
CA LYS A 65 -20.90 -17.80 -25.64
C LYS A 65 -21.98 -18.60 -24.90
N GLN A 66 -21.62 -19.71 -24.27
CA GLN A 66 -22.57 -20.50 -23.46
C GLN A 66 -22.79 -19.92 -22.07
N ALA A 67 -21.88 -19.09 -21.56
CA ALA A 67 -21.97 -18.46 -20.24
C ALA A 67 -22.71 -17.10 -20.24
N GLY A 68 -23.38 -16.75 -21.37
CA GLY A 68 -24.18 -15.51 -21.44
C GLY A 68 -23.36 -14.23 -21.55
N PHE A 69 -22.19 -14.29 -22.21
CA PHE A 69 -21.37 -13.09 -22.48
C PHE A 69 -22.10 -12.15 -23.44
N ASP A 70 -22.43 -10.97 -22.94
CA ASP A 70 -23.03 -9.90 -23.71
C ASP A 70 -21.94 -9.06 -24.39
N SER A 71 -21.77 -9.27 -25.71
CA SER A 71 -20.76 -8.58 -26.51
C SER A 71 -21.07 -7.08 -26.68
N GLU A 72 -22.33 -6.68 -26.63
CA GLU A 72 -22.73 -5.28 -26.72
C GLU A 72 -22.45 -4.54 -25.40
N LEU A 73 -22.73 -5.19 -24.28
CA LEU A 73 -22.35 -4.68 -22.96
C LEU A 73 -20.82 -4.56 -22.84
N ALA A 74 -20.07 -5.54 -23.33
CA ALA A 74 -18.61 -5.50 -23.30
C ALA A 74 -18.01 -4.33 -24.10
N LYS A 75 -18.66 -3.89 -25.18
CA LYS A 75 -18.25 -2.70 -25.92
C LYS A 75 -18.59 -1.40 -25.18
N LYS A 76 -19.74 -1.34 -24.51
CA LYS A 76 -20.22 -0.15 -23.81
C LYS A 76 -19.60 0.00 -22.41
N ASN A 77 -19.54 -1.10 -21.67
CA ASN A 77 -19.05 -1.13 -20.28
C ASN A 77 -18.30 -2.46 -20.02
N PRO A 78 -17.04 -2.55 -20.46
CA PRO A 78 -16.26 -3.79 -20.34
C PRO A 78 -16.08 -4.24 -18.89
N ALA A 79 -16.01 -3.31 -17.94
CA ALA A 79 -15.86 -3.62 -16.54
C ALA A 79 -17.12 -4.27 -15.94
N LEU A 80 -18.32 -3.78 -16.31
CA LEU A 80 -19.58 -4.40 -15.89
C LEU A 80 -19.75 -5.78 -16.52
N ALA A 81 -19.41 -5.93 -17.81
CA ALA A 81 -19.46 -7.22 -18.50
C ALA A 81 -18.55 -8.26 -17.82
N ALA A 82 -17.31 -7.85 -17.46
CA ALA A 82 -16.38 -8.69 -16.73
C ALA A 82 -16.90 -9.05 -15.32
N ALA A 83 -17.50 -8.10 -14.61
CA ALA A 83 -18.09 -8.35 -13.29
C ALA A 83 -19.25 -9.36 -13.36
N LYS A 84 -20.15 -9.21 -14.34
CA LYS A 84 -21.24 -10.20 -14.56
C LYS A 84 -20.69 -11.59 -14.84
N MET A 85 -19.68 -11.70 -15.69
CA MET A 85 -19.05 -12.97 -16.01
C MET A 85 -18.40 -13.58 -14.77
N ALA A 86 -17.67 -12.82 -13.99
CA ALA A 86 -17.01 -13.29 -12.76
C ALA A 86 -18.02 -13.82 -11.73
N VAL A 87 -19.16 -13.12 -11.55
CA VAL A 87 -20.25 -13.59 -10.67
C VAL A 87 -20.88 -14.89 -11.19
N THR A 88 -21.12 -14.99 -12.50
CA THR A 88 -21.69 -16.21 -13.10
C THR A 88 -20.78 -17.43 -12.90
N MET A 89 -19.46 -17.20 -12.86
CA MET A 89 -18.47 -18.26 -12.64
C MET A 89 -18.22 -18.57 -11.15
N SER A 90 -18.74 -17.75 -10.25
CA SER A 90 -18.54 -17.93 -8.80
C SER A 90 -19.71 -18.70 -8.17
N PRO A 91 -19.47 -19.88 -7.56
CA PRO A 91 -20.54 -20.66 -6.91
C PRO A 91 -21.07 -20.01 -5.64
N ASP A 92 -20.28 -19.16 -5.00
CA ASP A 92 -20.55 -18.55 -3.68
C ASP A 92 -21.29 -17.21 -3.78
N VAL A 93 -21.50 -16.68 -5.01
CA VAL A 93 -22.13 -15.37 -5.24
C VAL A 93 -23.31 -15.54 -6.20
N GLU A 94 -24.34 -14.73 -6.03
CA GLU A 94 -25.48 -14.65 -6.94
C GLU A 94 -25.78 -13.20 -7.33
N VAL A 95 -26.28 -13.00 -8.55
CA VAL A 95 -26.76 -11.69 -9.00
C VAL A 95 -28.17 -11.48 -8.43
N VAL A 96 -28.34 -10.40 -7.67
CA VAL A 96 -29.65 -9.95 -7.16
C VAL A 96 -30.34 -9.08 -8.18
N SER A 97 -29.60 -8.12 -8.75
CA SER A 97 -30.11 -7.21 -9.79
C SER A 97 -28.96 -6.70 -10.66
N SER A 98 -29.30 -6.27 -11.88
CA SER A 98 -28.36 -5.63 -12.79
C SER A 98 -29.11 -4.62 -13.65
N ASP A 99 -28.50 -3.44 -13.84
CA ASP A 99 -28.94 -2.40 -14.78
C ASP A 99 -27.77 -2.01 -15.67
N ASP A 100 -27.81 -2.42 -16.94
CA ASP A 100 -26.75 -2.22 -17.90
C ASP A 100 -26.66 -0.76 -18.36
N ASN A 101 -27.76 -0.03 -18.34
CA ASN A 101 -27.77 1.39 -18.69
C ASN A 101 -27.21 2.26 -17.56
N ALA A 102 -27.55 1.93 -16.32
CA ALA A 102 -26.99 2.60 -15.13
C ALA A 102 -25.55 2.12 -14.81
N GLY A 103 -25.08 1.05 -15.46
CA GLY A 103 -23.79 0.46 -15.19
C GLY A 103 -23.68 -0.22 -13.83
N THR A 104 -24.80 -0.75 -13.29
CA THR A 104 -24.83 -1.30 -11.93
C THR A 104 -25.09 -2.80 -11.91
N ILE A 105 -24.51 -3.46 -10.91
CA ILE A 105 -24.80 -4.85 -10.55
C ILE A 105 -24.84 -4.97 -9.01
N THR A 106 -25.87 -5.60 -8.49
CA THR A 106 -25.98 -5.98 -7.07
C THR A 106 -25.84 -7.47 -6.95
N VAL A 107 -24.93 -7.88 -6.11
CA VAL A 107 -24.60 -9.28 -5.85
C VAL A 107 -24.85 -9.62 -4.39
N ARG A 108 -25.14 -10.90 -4.11
CA ARG A 108 -25.28 -11.44 -2.76
C ARG A 108 -24.28 -12.56 -2.56
N ASP A 109 -23.59 -12.54 -1.46
CA ASP A 109 -22.81 -13.66 -0.97
C ASP A 109 -23.75 -14.69 -0.35
N LYS A 110 -23.75 -15.91 -0.87
CA LYS A 110 -24.67 -16.99 -0.44
C LYS A 110 -24.38 -17.50 0.96
N LYS A 111 -23.14 -17.37 1.43
CA LYS A 111 -22.72 -17.85 2.76
C LYS A 111 -23.10 -16.86 3.86
N THR A 112 -22.93 -15.56 3.58
CA THR A 112 -23.16 -14.52 4.59
C THR A 112 -24.49 -13.80 4.43
N GLY A 113 -25.16 -13.97 3.28
CA GLY A 113 -26.39 -13.26 2.91
C GLY A 113 -26.18 -11.77 2.59
N LYS A 114 -24.96 -11.26 2.70
CA LYS A 114 -24.64 -9.84 2.49
C LYS A 114 -24.76 -9.44 1.04
N THR A 115 -25.29 -8.26 0.81
CA THR A 115 -25.40 -7.67 -0.53
C THR A 115 -24.34 -6.58 -0.74
N THR A 116 -23.84 -6.51 -1.97
CA THR A 116 -22.90 -5.49 -2.41
C THR A 116 -23.35 -4.97 -3.77
N THR A 117 -23.46 -3.66 -3.91
CA THR A 117 -23.78 -3.00 -5.18
C THR A 117 -22.51 -2.39 -5.76
N MET A 118 -22.21 -2.71 -7.01
CA MET A 118 -21.11 -2.14 -7.77
C MET A 118 -21.67 -1.31 -8.91
N LYS A 119 -21.15 -0.09 -9.06
CA LYS A 119 -21.45 0.82 -10.18
C LYS A 119 -20.18 1.08 -10.96
N PHE A 120 -20.21 0.85 -12.26
CA PHE A 120 -19.11 1.04 -13.19
C PHE A 120 -19.40 2.22 -14.12
N ASP A 121 -18.52 3.20 -14.14
CA ASP A 121 -18.59 4.36 -15.03
C ASP A 121 -17.39 4.32 -15.99
N PRO A 122 -17.56 3.84 -17.23
CA PRO A 122 -16.45 3.70 -18.18
C PRO A 122 -15.91 5.06 -18.65
N GLN A 123 -16.73 6.12 -18.64
CA GLN A 123 -16.29 7.47 -19.05
C GLN A 123 -15.37 8.09 -18.00
N LYS A 124 -15.67 7.86 -16.72
CA LYS A 124 -14.84 8.32 -15.60
C LYS A 124 -13.73 7.33 -15.24
N LYS A 125 -13.68 6.19 -15.92
CA LYS A 125 -12.78 5.06 -15.60
C LYS A 125 -12.85 4.74 -14.08
N SER A 126 -14.07 4.74 -13.53
CA SER A 126 -14.30 4.59 -12.09
C SER A 126 -15.29 3.47 -11.78
N MET A 127 -15.10 2.91 -10.58
CA MET A 127 -16.01 1.94 -9.97
C MET A 127 -16.35 2.41 -8.56
N VAL A 128 -17.61 2.31 -8.20
CA VAL A 128 -18.07 2.55 -6.82
C VAL A 128 -18.68 1.26 -6.30
N ILE A 129 -18.26 0.86 -5.11
CA ILE A 129 -18.78 -0.30 -4.39
C ILE A 129 -19.53 0.24 -3.18
N ALA A 130 -20.76 -0.23 -2.97
CA ALA A 130 -21.57 0.10 -1.79
C ALA A 130 -21.99 -1.21 -1.08
N ASP A 131 -21.86 -1.23 0.22
CA ASP A 131 -22.38 -2.31 1.05
C ASP A 131 -23.86 -2.05 1.45
N GLU A 132 -24.47 -3.03 2.11
CA GLU A 132 -25.85 -2.94 2.62
C GLU A 132 -26.08 -1.84 3.67
N LYS A 133 -25.00 -1.32 4.27
CA LYS A 133 -25.02 -0.23 5.26
C LYS A 133 -24.85 1.15 4.62
N GLY A 134 -24.71 1.20 3.29
CA GLY A 134 -24.44 2.43 2.55
C GLY A 134 -22.99 2.93 2.67
N GLN A 135 -22.06 2.11 3.21
CA GLN A 135 -20.64 2.44 3.15
C GLN A 135 -20.15 2.29 1.71
N THR A 136 -19.48 3.29 1.23
CA THR A 136 -19.00 3.32 -0.15
C THR A 136 -17.48 3.33 -0.23
N MET A 137 -16.96 2.62 -1.23
CA MET A 137 -15.57 2.71 -1.68
C MET A 137 -15.58 3.02 -3.18
N SER A 138 -14.85 4.03 -3.59
CA SER A 138 -14.65 4.35 -5.00
C SER A 138 -13.23 4.01 -5.42
N MET A 139 -13.09 3.53 -6.65
CA MET A 139 -11.83 3.31 -7.35
C MET A 139 -11.87 4.09 -8.65
N THR A 140 -10.82 4.86 -8.92
CA THR A 140 -10.70 5.64 -10.14
C THR A 140 -9.31 5.45 -10.74
N THR A 141 -9.24 5.09 -12.01
CA THR A 141 -7.97 5.03 -12.75
C THR A 141 -7.80 6.33 -13.54
N THR A 142 -6.59 6.86 -13.54
CA THR A 142 -6.26 8.08 -14.28
C THR A 142 -5.01 7.86 -15.11
N GLY A 143 -4.83 8.67 -16.13
CA GLY A 143 -3.67 8.57 -17.01
C GLY A 143 -3.65 7.27 -17.83
N GLU A 144 -2.53 7.06 -18.53
CA GLU A 144 -2.26 5.88 -19.35
C GLU A 144 -0.76 5.59 -19.37
N GLY A 145 -0.37 4.33 -19.58
CA GLY A 145 1.03 3.93 -19.64
C GLY A 145 1.80 4.27 -18.38
N ALA A 146 2.96 4.90 -18.53
CA ALA A 146 3.82 5.30 -17.40
C ALA A 146 3.20 6.38 -16.49
N ASN A 147 2.17 7.10 -16.98
CA ASN A 147 1.43 8.11 -16.22
C ASN A 147 0.13 7.55 -15.62
N ALA A 148 -0.06 6.23 -15.64
CA ALA A 148 -1.22 5.61 -15.03
C ALA A 148 -1.18 5.77 -13.51
N GLY A 149 -2.35 5.99 -12.93
CA GLY A 149 -2.55 6.05 -11.50
C GLY A 149 -3.87 5.42 -11.09
N LEU A 150 -3.94 5.01 -9.84
CA LEU A 150 -5.13 4.47 -9.18
C LEU A 150 -5.40 5.25 -7.91
N GLU A 151 -6.63 5.72 -7.77
CA GLU A 151 -7.13 6.30 -6.52
C GLU A 151 -8.24 5.42 -5.96
N MET A 152 -8.12 5.05 -4.69
CA MET A 152 -9.16 4.39 -3.90
C MET A 152 -9.57 5.31 -2.77
N LYS A 153 -10.86 5.58 -2.63
CA LYS A 153 -11.41 6.46 -1.60
C LYS A 153 -12.56 5.78 -0.87
N SER A 154 -12.53 5.86 0.44
CA SER A 154 -13.58 5.37 1.34
C SER A 154 -13.85 6.37 2.45
N SER A 155 -14.81 6.07 3.33
CA SER A 155 -15.03 6.85 4.56
C SER A 155 -13.83 6.82 5.52
N GLU A 156 -12.96 5.83 5.43
CA GLU A 156 -11.79 5.67 6.30
C GLU A 156 -10.55 6.39 5.77
N GLY A 157 -10.53 6.74 4.47
CA GLY A 157 -9.39 7.44 3.88
C GLY A 157 -9.27 7.30 2.38
N THR A 158 -8.13 7.74 1.88
CA THR A 158 -7.78 7.73 0.46
C THR A 158 -6.42 7.08 0.28
N VAL A 159 -6.32 6.21 -0.72
CA VAL A 159 -5.06 5.58 -1.17
C VAL A 159 -4.85 5.94 -2.63
N LYS A 160 -3.65 6.37 -2.99
CA LYS A 160 -3.26 6.69 -4.37
C LYS A 160 -1.98 5.97 -4.73
N ILE A 161 -1.92 5.45 -5.94
CA ILE A 161 -0.78 4.68 -6.47
C ILE A 161 -0.45 5.22 -7.86
N GLY A 162 0.84 5.33 -8.18
CA GLY A 162 1.32 5.81 -9.47
C GLY A 162 1.28 7.33 -9.60
N ALA A 163 1.05 7.83 -10.81
CA ALA A 163 1.15 9.26 -11.13
C ALA A 163 0.23 10.19 -10.33
N ASN A 164 -0.83 9.64 -9.73
CA ASN A 164 -1.77 10.40 -8.90
C ASN A 164 -1.40 10.48 -7.42
N SER A 165 -0.32 9.82 -7.00
CA SER A 165 0.09 9.86 -5.61
C SER A 165 0.44 11.28 -5.19
N ASP A 166 0.13 11.61 -3.94
CA ASP A 166 0.51 12.89 -3.37
C ASP A 166 2.03 12.99 -3.33
N LYS A 167 2.55 14.18 -3.61
CA LYS A 167 4.00 14.44 -3.47
C LYS A 167 4.42 14.22 -2.03
N ALA A 168 5.66 13.78 -1.85
CA ALA A 168 6.25 13.70 -0.53
C ALA A 168 6.19 15.07 0.16
N PRO A 169 5.80 15.13 1.45
CA PRO A 169 5.79 16.39 2.21
C PRO A 169 7.17 17.06 2.23
N ALA A 170 7.21 18.39 2.37
CA ALA A 170 8.45 19.16 2.35
C ALA A 170 9.48 18.77 3.44
N TRP A 171 9.03 18.10 4.51
CA TRP A 171 9.90 17.61 5.57
C TRP A 171 10.57 16.26 5.23
N VAL A 172 10.20 15.60 4.13
CA VAL A 172 10.89 14.42 3.59
C VAL A 172 11.97 14.88 2.64
N PRO A 173 13.27 14.66 2.93
CA PRO A 173 14.33 15.12 2.07
C PRO A 173 14.26 14.49 0.67
N GLY A 174 14.24 15.31 -0.37
CA GLY A 174 14.38 14.86 -1.75
C GLY A 174 15.86 14.73 -2.14
N TYR A 175 16.23 13.60 -2.77
CA TYR A 175 17.60 13.43 -3.28
C TYR A 175 17.84 14.32 -4.51
N PRO A 176 18.93 15.11 -4.56
CA PRO A 176 19.20 16.02 -5.67
C PRO A 176 19.26 15.30 -7.03
N GLY A 177 18.56 15.83 -8.03
CA GLY A 177 18.53 15.25 -9.38
C GLY A 177 17.74 13.98 -9.53
N SER A 178 17.10 13.47 -8.47
CA SER A 178 16.25 12.26 -8.55
C SER A 178 14.89 12.57 -9.17
N SER A 179 14.34 11.59 -9.87
CA SER A 179 12.96 11.60 -10.39
C SER A 179 12.18 10.48 -9.70
N PRO A 180 11.30 10.80 -8.72
CA PRO A 180 10.50 9.81 -8.03
C PRO A 180 9.63 8.99 -8.99
N GLN A 181 9.63 7.67 -8.80
CA GLN A 181 8.84 6.69 -9.53
C GLN A 181 8.08 5.78 -8.55
N ASN A 182 7.15 4.97 -9.06
CA ASN A 182 6.41 4.01 -8.25
C ASN A 182 5.86 4.63 -6.95
N THR A 183 5.25 5.80 -7.11
CA THR A 183 4.76 6.57 -5.97
C THR A 183 3.50 5.95 -5.37
N PHE A 184 3.41 6.04 -4.06
CA PHE A 184 2.26 5.61 -3.27
C PHE A 184 1.97 6.67 -2.21
N SER A 185 0.70 6.93 -1.95
CA SER A 185 0.28 7.74 -0.80
C SER A 185 -1.02 7.18 -0.20
N ALA A 186 -1.13 7.25 1.10
CA ALA A 186 -2.34 6.91 1.83
C ALA A 186 -2.59 7.92 2.93
N ASN A 187 -3.85 8.34 3.05
CA ASN A 187 -4.33 9.22 4.11
C ASN A 187 -5.52 8.53 4.79
N SER A 188 -5.42 8.22 6.06
CA SER A 188 -6.47 7.53 6.81
C SER A 188 -6.41 7.94 8.28
N ASN A 189 -7.57 8.30 8.84
CA ASN A 189 -7.74 8.55 10.29
C ASN A 189 -6.69 9.50 10.90
N GLY A 190 -6.26 10.53 10.16
CA GLY A 190 -5.24 11.48 10.62
C GLY A 190 -3.81 10.94 10.51
N GLU A 191 -3.59 9.83 9.84
CA GLU A 191 -2.27 9.33 9.46
C GLU A 191 -2.06 9.49 7.95
N GLN A 192 -0.95 10.11 7.56
CA GLN A 192 -0.48 10.15 6.19
C GLN A 192 0.74 9.24 6.08
N THR A 193 0.73 8.37 5.09
CA THR A 193 1.87 7.52 4.72
C THR A 193 2.13 7.63 3.23
N GLY A 194 3.38 7.47 2.82
CA GLY A 194 3.71 7.42 1.41
C GLY A 194 5.08 6.79 1.15
N SER A 195 5.30 6.46 -0.10
CA SER A 195 6.59 5.96 -0.56
C SER A 195 6.84 6.34 -2.01
N TYR A 196 8.12 6.38 -2.37
CA TYR A 196 8.57 6.50 -3.76
C TYR A 196 9.92 5.82 -3.92
N THR A 197 10.23 5.46 -5.15
CA THR A 197 11.53 4.91 -5.53
C THR A 197 12.22 5.84 -6.53
N PHE A 198 13.53 5.76 -6.58
CA PHE A 198 14.33 6.35 -7.65
C PHE A 198 15.64 5.57 -7.82
N THR A 199 16.28 5.76 -8.97
CA THR A 199 17.62 5.23 -9.25
C THR A 199 18.57 6.41 -9.46
N THR A 200 19.82 6.26 -9.00
CA THR A 200 20.89 7.25 -9.21
C THR A 200 22.19 6.53 -9.56
N SER A 201 23.07 7.23 -10.27
CA SER A 201 24.44 6.79 -10.52
C SER A 201 25.40 7.02 -9.34
N ASP A 202 24.96 7.75 -8.32
CA ASP A 202 25.76 7.96 -7.11
C ASP A 202 25.90 6.66 -6.31
N THR A 203 27.01 6.54 -5.56
CA THR A 203 27.22 5.34 -4.73
C THR A 203 26.25 5.26 -3.56
N ALA A 204 26.01 4.05 -3.07
CA ALA A 204 25.13 3.83 -1.92
C ALA A 204 25.60 4.60 -0.68
N GLU A 205 26.91 4.69 -0.44
CA GLU A 205 27.48 5.46 0.68
C GLU A 205 27.13 6.94 0.60
N LYS A 206 27.21 7.54 -0.62
CA LYS A 206 26.86 8.94 -0.83
C LYS A 206 25.38 9.20 -0.54
N VAL A 207 24.51 8.27 -0.97
CA VAL A 207 23.07 8.35 -0.71
C VAL A 207 22.77 8.20 0.80
N ILE A 208 23.43 7.25 1.48
CA ILE A 208 23.29 7.03 2.93
C ILE A 208 23.72 8.29 3.70
N SER A 209 24.88 8.88 3.34
CA SER A 209 25.36 10.10 3.97
C SER A 209 24.38 11.26 3.78
N PHE A 210 23.94 11.49 2.53
CA PHE A 210 22.97 12.55 2.23
C PHE A 210 21.71 12.46 3.10
N TYR A 211 21.05 11.29 3.14
CA TYR A 211 19.83 11.15 3.94
C TYR A 211 20.11 11.24 5.44
N GLY A 212 21.24 10.69 5.90
CA GLY A 212 21.66 10.81 7.28
C GLY A 212 21.79 12.26 7.73
N ASP A 213 22.46 13.09 6.92
CA ASP A 213 22.70 14.51 7.23
C ASP A 213 21.43 15.36 7.05
N ALA A 214 20.66 15.11 5.98
CA ALA A 214 19.43 15.83 5.72
C ALA A 214 18.37 15.60 6.80
N LEU A 215 18.20 14.36 7.26
CA LEU A 215 17.26 14.02 8.33
C LEU A 215 17.73 14.61 9.67
N LYS A 216 19.02 14.54 10.01
CA LYS A 216 19.55 15.21 11.22
C LYS A 216 19.30 16.71 11.19
N SER A 217 19.58 17.36 10.05
CA SER A 217 19.32 18.80 9.87
C SER A 217 17.83 19.13 9.96
N GLY A 218 16.96 18.20 9.60
CA GLY A 218 15.49 18.27 9.74
C GLY A 218 14.98 18.02 11.17
N GLY A 219 15.86 17.78 12.15
CA GLY A 219 15.50 17.56 13.54
C GLY A 219 15.11 16.10 13.89
N PHE A 220 15.40 15.15 13.00
CA PHE A 220 15.14 13.73 13.26
C PHE A 220 16.24 13.08 14.10
N ALA A 221 15.87 12.17 14.99
CA ALA A 221 16.81 11.19 15.54
C ALA A 221 17.09 10.15 14.47
N VAL A 222 18.37 10.02 14.06
CA VAL A 222 18.76 9.21 12.91
C VAL A 222 19.55 7.98 13.34
N SER A 223 19.23 6.84 12.71
CA SER A 223 20.00 5.59 12.77
C SER A 223 20.35 5.13 11.37
N ASN A 224 21.61 4.75 11.14
CA ASN A 224 22.10 4.26 9.86
C ASN A 224 22.62 2.82 10.03
N MET A 225 22.31 1.98 9.07
CA MET A 225 22.87 0.64 8.93
C MET A 225 23.45 0.51 7.50
N THR A 226 24.69 0.07 7.41
CA THR A 226 25.35 -0.22 6.12
C THR A 226 25.71 -1.69 6.06
N THR A 227 25.46 -2.32 4.93
CA THR A 227 25.78 -3.72 4.67
C THR A 227 26.65 -3.79 3.42
N ASN A 228 27.69 -4.60 3.49
CA ASN A 228 28.56 -4.87 2.35
C ASN A 228 28.53 -6.38 2.08
N SER A 229 28.10 -6.78 0.90
CA SER A 229 28.05 -8.20 0.50
C SER A 229 28.44 -8.34 -0.95
N GLN A 230 29.42 -9.21 -1.22
CA GLN A 230 29.90 -9.53 -2.58
C GLN A 230 30.32 -8.27 -3.40
N GLY A 231 30.92 -7.28 -2.72
CA GLY A 231 31.33 -6.03 -3.36
C GLY A 231 30.20 -5.05 -3.68
N LYS A 232 28.98 -5.33 -3.26
CA LYS A 232 27.82 -4.42 -3.36
C LYS A 232 27.53 -3.83 -1.99
N THR A 233 27.45 -2.50 -1.94
CA THR A 233 27.04 -1.79 -0.73
C THR A 233 25.53 -1.56 -0.76
N GLY A 234 24.88 -1.79 0.36
CA GLY A 234 23.52 -1.44 0.61
C GLY A 234 23.36 -0.86 2.02
N GLY A 235 22.19 -0.37 2.34
CA GLY A 235 21.96 0.15 3.68
C GLY A 235 20.54 0.63 3.91
N MET A 236 20.35 1.10 5.14
CA MET A 236 19.10 1.71 5.58
C MET A 236 19.41 2.93 6.42
N VAL A 237 18.70 4.01 6.17
CA VAL A 237 18.68 5.21 7.01
C VAL A 237 17.28 5.37 7.57
N SER A 238 17.14 5.43 8.88
CA SER A 238 15.87 5.72 9.54
C SER A 238 15.95 7.01 10.33
N GLY A 239 14.91 7.82 10.25
CA GLY A 239 14.75 9.06 11.02
C GLY A 239 13.42 9.07 11.74
N GLU A 240 13.42 9.38 13.04
CA GLU A 240 12.23 9.55 13.86
C GLU A 240 12.19 10.97 14.45
N ASP A 241 11.10 11.69 14.19
CA ASP A 241 10.77 12.96 14.86
C ASP A 241 9.56 12.73 15.76
N LYS A 242 9.86 12.46 17.04
CA LYS A 242 8.84 12.15 18.06
C LYS A 242 7.91 13.33 18.35
N ALA A 243 8.44 14.55 18.27
CA ALA A 243 7.68 15.76 18.57
C ALA A 243 6.55 15.98 17.55
N ASN A 244 6.85 15.75 16.27
CA ASN A 244 5.89 15.90 15.17
C ASN A 244 5.30 14.57 14.70
N LYS A 245 5.62 13.45 15.39
CA LYS A 245 5.17 12.09 15.04
C LYS A 245 5.46 11.71 13.58
N ARG A 246 6.65 12.07 13.10
CA ARG A 246 7.12 11.81 11.74
C ARG A 246 8.13 10.68 11.73
N ASN A 247 8.09 9.86 10.70
CA ASN A 247 9.07 8.80 10.47
C ASN A 247 9.47 8.78 9.00
N VAL A 248 10.76 8.55 8.74
CA VAL A 248 11.31 8.32 7.39
C VAL A 248 12.19 7.09 7.44
N VAL A 249 12.02 6.20 6.49
CA VAL A 249 12.89 5.05 6.27
C VAL A 249 13.35 5.07 4.82
N VAL A 250 14.66 5.03 4.62
CA VAL A 250 15.29 4.99 3.29
C VAL A 250 16.04 3.68 3.18
N THR A 251 15.66 2.83 2.24
CA THR A 251 16.37 1.60 1.91
C THR A 251 17.16 1.80 0.63
N ILE A 252 18.43 1.44 0.67
CA ILE A 252 19.40 1.68 -0.40
C ILE A 252 20.01 0.34 -0.80
N GLY A 253 20.04 0.05 -2.10
CA GLY A 253 20.69 -1.14 -2.66
C GLY A 253 21.43 -0.80 -3.94
N THR A 254 22.61 -1.41 -4.14
CA THR A 254 23.38 -1.29 -5.39
C THR A 254 23.05 -2.46 -6.30
N GLU A 255 22.62 -2.17 -7.52
CA GLU A 255 22.38 -3.11 -8.60
C GLU A 255 23.34 -2.84 -9.78
N ASN A 256 23.18 -3.56 -10.88
CA ASN A 256 24.10 -3.43 -12.04
C ASN A 256 23.89 -2.12 -12.80
N ASP A 257 22.73 -1.51 -12.71
CA ASP A 257 22.30 -0.28 -13.39
C ASP A 257 22.36 0.98 -12.49
N GLY A 258 22.83 0.83 -11.24
CA GLY A 258 22.98 1.95 -10.32
C GLY A 258 22.57 1.67 -8.89
N THR A 259 22.38 2.71 -8.14
CA THR A 259 21.88 2.65 -6.76
C THR A 259 20.37 2.87 -6.74
N HIS A 260 19.66 1.85 -6.31
CA HIS A 260 18.20 1.86 -6.13
C HIS A 260 17.85 2.32 -4.73
N VAL A 261 16.93 3.27 -4.63
CA VAL A 261 16.53 3.87 -3.37
C VAL A 261 15.02 3.81 -3.23
N ASN A 262 14.56 3.31 -2.09
CA ASN A 262 13.17 3.38 -1.67
C ASN A 262 13.06 4.28 -0.44
N VAL A 263 12.21 5.30 -0.52
CA VAL A 263 11.90 6.21 0.58
C VAL A 263 10.48 5.97 1.02
N THR A 264 10.30 5.64 2.29
CA THR A 264 8.98 5.51 2.93
C THR A 264 8.89 6.54 4.05
N PHE A 265 7.74 7.18 4.17
CA PHE A 265 7.50 8.18 5.21
C PHE A 265 6.11 8.02 5.82
N SER A 266 5.96 8.44 7.06
CA SER A 266 4.67 8.56 7.72
C SER A 266 4.63 9.73 8.69
N VAL A 267 3.43 10.27 8.90
CA VAL A 267 3.13 11.26 9.93
C VAL A 267 1.76 10.97 10.53
N LYS A 268 1.66 11.04 11.87
CA LYS A 268 0.38 11.02 12.58
C LYS A 268 -0.02 12.43 12.94
N THR A 269 -1.14 12.89 12.38
CA THR A 269 -1.75 14.15 12.82
C THR A 269 -2.35 13.95 14.21
N VAL A 270 -1.97 14.77 15.16
CA VAL A 270 -2.62 14.78 16.48
C VAL A 270 -4.02 15.32 16.25
N ASN A 271 -5.06 14.50 16.51
CA ASN A 271 -6.44 14.95 16.47
C ASN A 271 -6.62 16.13 17.45
N GLY A 272 -6.56 17.34 16.96
CA GLY A 272 -6.63 18.56 17.76
C GLY A 272 -6.77 19.82 16.91
N ASP A 273 -6.33 19.79 15.65
CA ASP A 273 -6.43 20.96 14.78
C ASP A 273 -7.46 20.68 13.67
N LYS A 274 -8.75 20.81 14.02
CA LYS A 274 -9.76 21.10 13.01
C LYS A 274 -9.31 22.40 12.36
N ALA A 275 -8.79 22.33 11.15
CA ALA A 275 -8.55 23.49 10.31
C ALA A 275 -9.81 24.38 10.38
N ARG A 276 -9.67 25.53 11.00
CA ARG A 276 -10.67 26.59 11.00
C ARG A 276 -10.73 27.05 9.55
N PRO A 277 -11.88 27.00 8.89
CA PRO A 277 -11.99 27.64 7.58
C PRO A 277 -11.93 29.14 7.81
N ASP A 278 -10.94 29.77 7.20
CA ASP A 278 -10.92 31.23 6.98
C ASP A 278 -11.89 31.58 5.85
#